data_ac188a94717847608ea2b3fab467cb3a
#
_entry.id   ac188a94717847608ea2b3fab467cb3a
#
_cell.length_a   1.000
_cell.length_b   1.000
_cell.length_c   1.000
_cell.angle_alpha   90.00
_cell.angle_beta   90.00
_cell.angle_gamma   90.00
#
_symmetry.space_group_name_H-M   'P 1'
#
loop_
_entity.id
_entity.type
_entity.pdbx_description
1 polymer ?
#
loop_
_entity_poly.entity_id
_entity_poly.type
_entity_poly.pdbx_seq_one_letter_code
_entity_poly.pdbx_strand_id
1 'polypeptide(L)'
;MRKIFAVLLTLAMVLGMSMTAFAADAKAIITLKNFDKANKVEYMQIIQKDETKTSGWAFTNGAGACFTEAFGVTDSDDAQQQVIWGLIKYNDNNVTLPTGVTAKTATAAKIDLALSKVSKVAALEGFTESTDKTKIEVSAAGIYAIKAEETGFTYKTATAYVGFGEPYPALTDAEVTAKKSPTTVDKTVADDDHVVAIGDIVTYTIEAYVPFLDATNTENRTFTITDQIKGAEYYLAGPNAVNSVTMEGKDRQVGEIVVNEDGKGFTVNLNTLVAGTDNPNAGKKITVTYTAKVTKTTVENKAGSHAAGVDYGADNVPVKLFTGELVLLKYGDGNVNNALANAEFVLYKDGEEVPLTFTKQENGKYKYAPDAEDATATLVTCLLYTSPSPRDISGAR
;
A
#
# COMPACT_ATOMS: atom_id res chain seq x y z
N MET A 1 12.97 12.07 14.25
CA MET A 1 11.87 12.28 13.26
C MET A 1 11.61 13.75 12.89
N ARG A 2 12.55 14.69 13.16
CA ARG A 2 12.44 16.12 12.77
C ARG A 2 13.15 16.46 11.46
N LYS A 3 13.80 15.51 10.80
CA LYS A 3 14.68 15.78 9.62
C LYS A 3 14.03 15.50 8.26
N ILE A 4 12.78 15.08 8.16
CA ILE A 4 12.14 14.70 6.89
C ILE A 4 11.32 15.85 6.29
N PHE A 5 10.99 16.88 7.08
CA PHE A 5 10.34 18.11 6.61
C PHE A 5 11.34 19.26 6.31
N ALA A 6 12.61 19.01 6.41
CA ALA A 6 13.66 20.04 6.29
C ALA A 6 13.96 20.50 4.87
N VAL A 7 13.15 20.15 3.88
CA VAL A 7 13.27 20.67 2.51
C VAL A 7 12.23 21.76 2.21
N LEU A 8 11.42 22.12 3.17
CA LEU A 8 10.50 23.23 3.05
C LEU A 8 11.12 24.48 3.70
N LEU A 9 11.63 25.37 2.87
CA LEU A 9 11.96 26.74 3.19
C LEU A 9 13.23 27.01 4.03
N THR A 10 14.41 26.91 3.46
CA THR A 10 15.40 27.94 3.75
C THR A 10 15.04 29.17 2.89
N LEU A 11 14.06 29.94 3.31
CA LEU A 11 13.81 31.26 2.77
C LEU A 11 14.88 32.18 3.37
N ALA A 12 16.08 32.13 2.85
CA ALA A 12 17.12 33.09 3.23
C ALA A 12 16.59 34.49 2.86
N MET A 13 16.23 35.27 3.88
CA MET A 13 15.95 36.67 3.70
C MET A 13 17.24 37.37 3.27
N VAL A 14 17.34 37.67 2.01
CA VAL A 14 18.22 38.76 1.56
C VAL A 14 17.47 40.05 1.83
N LEU A 15 17.46 40.47 3.09
CA LEU A 15 17.06 41.82 3.47
C LEU A 15 18.16 42.77 3.03
N GLY A 16 17.91 43.51 1.97
CA GLY A 16 18.65 44.73 1.69
C GLY A 16 19.62 44.71 0.52
N MET A 17 19.21 44.26 -0.65
CA MET A 17 19.91 44.67 -1.88
C MET A 17 18.91 45.29 -2.85
N SER A 18 19.01 46.61 -2.97
CA SER A 18 18.46 47.34 -4.10
C SER A 18 19.27 46.95 -5.34
N MET A 19 18.67 46.16 -6.23
CA MET A 19 19.34 45.76 -7.46
C MET A 19 18.43 45.85 -8.68
N THR A 20 18.79 46.75 -9.51
CA THR A 20 18.49 46.81 -10.93
C THR A 20 19.48 45.91 -11.67
N ALA A 21 19.06 44.73 -12.06
CA ALA A 21 19.46 44.02 -13.26
C ALA A 21 18.95 42.57 -13.19
N PHE A 22 17.97 42.24 -14.00
CA PHE A 22 17.60 40.85 -14.24
C PHE A 22 18.63 40.24 -15.18
N ALA A 23 19.35 39.22 -14.73
CA ALA A 23 20.03 38.33 -15.67
C ALA A 23 18.93 37.55 -16.37
N ALA A 24 18.70 37.80 -17.63
CA ALA A 24 17.61 37.22 -18.43
C ALA A 24 17.74 35.69 -18.63
N ASP A 25 18.82 35.06 -18.13
CA ASP A 25 19.15 33.63 -18.37
C ASP A 25 19.45 32.82 -17.10
N ALA A 26 19.10 33.31 -15.91
CA ALA A 26 19.31 32.53 -14.70
C ALA A 26 18.38 31.32 -14.71
N LYS A 27 18.96 30.14 -14.66
CA LYS A 27 18.22 28.85 -14.62
C LYS A 27 18.66 28.06 -13.42
N ALA A 28 17.73 27.29 -12.86
CA ALA A 28 17.98 26.27 -11.84
C ALA A 28 17.33 24.96 -12.22
N ILE A 29 17.92 23.90 -11.73
CA ILE A 29 17.39 22.53 -11.91
C ILE A 29 16.80 22.05 -10.60
N ILE A 30 15.55 21.61 -10.65
CA ILE A 30 14.92 20.83 -9.60
C ILE A 30 15.11 19.36 -9.95
N THR A 31 16.03 18.70 -9.26
CA THR A 31 16.26 17.26 -9.44
C THR A 31 15.13 16.45 -8.80
N LEU A 32 14.53 15.56 -9.56
CA LEU A 32 13.41 14.72 -9.16
C LEU A 32 13.91 13.31 -8.83
N LYS A 33 13.79 12.88 -7.56
CA LYS A 33 14.14 11.53 -7.13
C LYS A 33 12.89 10.68 -6.87
N ASN A 34 12.90 9.45 -7.35
CA ASN A 34 11.79 8.49 -7.27
C ASN A 34 10.51 8.89 -8.04
N PHE A 35 10.65 9.76 -9.06
CA PHE A 35 9.59 10.09 -10.01
C PHE A 35 9.77 9.42 -11.38
N ASP A 36 10.87 8.74 -11.60
CA ASP A 36 11.30 8.16 -12.89
C ASP A 36 10.27 7.19 -13.49
N LYS A 37 9.49 6.52 -12.66
CA LYS A 37 8.42 5.58 -13.07
C LYS A 37 7.02 6.22 -13.13
N ALA A 38 6.88 7.48 -12.79
CA ALA A 38 5.58 8.15 -12.85
C ALA A 38 5.05 8.19 -14.29
N ASN A 39 3.75 8.00 -14.46
CA ASN A 39 3.08 8.17 -15.74
C ASN A 39 3.11 9.64 -16.14
N LYS A 40 2.90 10.54 -15.17
CA LYS A 40 2.85 11.97 -15.35
C LYS A 40 3.50 12.68 -14.16
N VAL A 41 4.24 13.75 -14.41
CA VAL A 41 4.76 14.68 -13.40
C VAL A 41 4.39 16.09 -13.83
N GLU A 42 3.79 16.85 -12.94
CA GLU A 42 3.37 18.24 -13.16
C GLU A 42 3.92 19.13 -12.06
N TYR A 43 4.26 20.35 -12.40
CA TYR A 43 4.78 21.35 -11.45
C TYR A 43 4.14 22.71 -11.67
N MET A 44 4.11 23.52 -10.61
CA MET A 44 3.60 24.87 -10.61
C MET A 44 4.33 25.71 -9.58
N GLN A 45 4.75 26.92 -9.93
CA GLN A 45 5.23 27.86 -8.94
C GLN A 45 4.07 28.35 -8.08
N ILE A 46 4.19 28.25 -6.76
CA ILE A 46 3.14 28.65 -5.80
C ILE A 46 3.51 29.85 -4.95
N ILE A 47 4.81 30.12 -4.80
CA ILE A 47 5.35 31.35 -4.18
C ILE A 47 6.45 31.88 -5.08
N GLN A 48 6.43 33.19 -5.33
CA GLN A 48 7.41 33.90 -6.12
C GLN A 48 8.01 35.07 -5.33
N LYS A 49 9.17 35.58 -5.77
CA LYS A 49 9.77 36.81 -5.24
C LYS A 49 8.83 37.98 -5.54
N ASP A 50 8.61 38.82 -4.54
CA ASP A 50 7.89 40.10 -4.66
C ASP A 50 8.42 41.10 -3.63
N GLU A 51 9.26 42.02 -4.07
CA GLU A 51 9.89 43.02 -3.19
C GLU A 51 8.90 44.06 -2.65
N THR A 52 7.71 44.13 -3.19
CA THR A 52 6.66 45.05 -2.67
C THR A 52 5.98 44.50 -1.41
N LYS A 53 6.17 43.24 -1.10
CA LYS A 53 5.57 42.55 0.05
C LYS A 53 6.53 42.57 1.25
N THR A 54 5.94 42.60 2.46
CA THR A 54 6.71 42.64 3.72
C THR A 54 7.62 41.45 3.94
N SER A 55 7.28 40.32 3.38
CA SER A 55 8.08 39.08 3.43
C SER A 55 9.10 38.99 2.28
N GLY A 56 9.03 39.84 1.28
CA GLY A 56 9.79 39.73 0.01
C GLY A 56 9.20 38.64 -0.93
N TRP A 57 8.07 38.06 -0.60
CA TRP A 57 7.45 36.92 -1.31
C TRP A 57 5.95 37.11 -1.44
N ALA A 58 5.37 36.56 -2.51
CA ALA A 58 3.93 36.53 -2.74
C ALA A 58 3.48 35.14 -3.22
N PHE A 59 2.27 34.74 -2.88
CA PHE A 59 1.63 33.62 -3.55
C PHE A 59 1.35 33.97 -5.01
N THR A 60 1.43 32.97 -5.88
CA THR A 60 1.14 33.10 -7.31
C THR A 60 0.25 31.96 -7.78
N ASN A 61 -0.28 32.07 -8.99
CA ASN A 61 -1.14 31.06 -9.63
C ASN A 61 -2.34 30.62 -8.76
N GLY A 62 -2.92 31.56 -7.99
CA GLY A 62 -4.09 31.28 -7.15
C GLY A 62 -3.82 30.46 -5.88
N ALA A 63 -2.56 30.07 -5.62
CA ALA A 63 -2.22 29.26 -4.44
C ALA A 63 -2.55 29.97 -3.12
N GLY A 64 -2.55 31.30 -3.07
CA GLY A 64 -2.86 32.08 -1.86
C GLY A 64 -4.17 31.71 -1.24
N ALA A 65 -5.25 31.59 -2.02
CA ALA A 65 -6.57 31.21 -1.53
C ALA A 65 -6.59 29.80 -0.91
N CYS A 66 -5.87 28.84 -1.50
CA CYS A 66 -5.74 27.50 -0.94
C CYS A 66 -5.05 27.49 0.43
N PHE A 67 -4.01 28.33 0.56
CA PHE A 67 -3.26 28.44 1.81
C PHE A 67 -4.04 29.20 2.89
N THR A 68 -4.67 30.34 2.57
CA THR A 68 -5.47 31.08 3.54
C THR A 68 -6.64 30.25 4.06
N GLU A 69 -7.33 29.52 3.18
CA GLU A 69 -8.39 28.59 3.56
C GLU A 69 -7.86 27.47 4.49
N ALA A 70 -6.76 26.83 4.15
CA ALA A 70 -6.15 25.77 4.98
C ALA A 70 -5.69 26.28 6.36
N PHE A 71 -5.36 27.57 6.45
CA PHE A 71 -4.98 28.24 7.70
C PHE A 71 -6.18 28.77 8.48
N GLY A 72 -7.40 28.66 7.93
CA GLY A 72 -8.65 29.07 8.56
C GLY A 72 -8.81 30.58 8.62
N VAL A 73 -8.35 31.30 7.58
CA VAL A 73 -8.48 32.76 7.46
C VAL A 73 -9.11 33.15 6.13
N THR A 74 -9.86 34.27 6.13
CA THR A 74 -10.41 34.83 4.90
C THR A 74 -9.29 35.33 4.00
N ASP A 75 -9.37 35.01 2.71
CA ASP A 75 -8.35 35.38 1.75
C ASP A 75 -8.27 36.89 1.56
N SER A 76 -7.06 37.41 1.70
CA SER A 76 -6.67 38.80 1.47
C SER A 76 -5.15 38.91 1.39
N ASP A 77 -4.65 39.98 0.80
CA ASP A 77 -3.19 40.24 0.74
C ASP A 77 -2.53 40.18 2.12
N ASP A 78 -3.12 40.77 3.13
CA ASP A 78 -2.60 40.75 4.50
C ASP A 78 -2.61 39.34 5.08
N ALA A 79 -3.71 38.59 4.91
CA ALA A 79 -3.79 37.21 5.36
C ALA A 79 -2.76 36.31 4.65
N GLN A 80 -2.54 36.47 3.36
CA GLN A 80 -1.54 35.77 2.59
C GLN A 80 -0.13 36.07 3.12
N GLN A 81 0.19 37.33 3.41
CA GLN A 81 1.47 37.70 4.02
C GLN A 81 1.64 37.10 5.42
N GLN A 82 0.61 37.10 6.25
CA GLN A 82 0.65 36.44 7.57
C GLN A 82 0.89 34.94 7.46
N VAL A 83 0.34 34.28 6.44
CA VAL A 83 0.58 32.84 6.16
C VAL A 83 2.01 32.63 5.70
N ILE A 84 2.52 33.44 4.76
CA ILE A 84 3.92 33.34 4.30
C ILE A 84 4.89 33.50 5.48
N TRP A 85 4.69 34.49 6.36
CA TRP A 85 5.49 34.64 7.57
C TRP A 85 5.35 33.44 8.51
N GLY A 86 4.19 32.80 8.57
CA GLY A 86 3.98 31.56 9.29
C GLY A 86 4.80 30.40 8.73
N LEU A 87 4.87 30.27 7.41
CA LEU A 87 5.68 29.26 6.72
C LEU A 87 7.19 29.51 6.96
N ILE A 88 7.63 30.77 6.89
CA ILE A 88 9.01 31.16 7.19
C ILE A 88 9.39 30.74 8.61
N LYS A 89 8.58 31.08 9.62
CA LYS A 89 8.81 30.70 11.02
C LYS A 89 8.70 29.21 11.28
N TYR A 90 7.86 28.50 10.54
CA TYR A 90 7.77 27.05 10.65
C TYR A 90 9.08 26.36 10.23
N ASN A 91 9.73 26.92 9.22
CA ASN A 91 11.01 26.43 8.75
C ASN A 91 12.19 26.83 9.66
N ASP A 92 12.25 28.09 10.02
CA ASP A 92 13.26 28.63 10.95
C ASP A 92 12.59 29.41 12.08
N ASN A 93 12.48 28.76 13.25
CA ASN A 93 11.83 29.34 14.41
C ASN A 93 12.60 30.54 15.01
N ASN A 94 13.87 30.76 14.61
CA ASN A 94 14.70 31.88 15.09
C ASN A 94 14.44 33.18 14.29
N VAL A 95 13.66 33.13 13.23
CA VAL A 95 13.32 34.31 12.45
C VAL A 95 12.54 35.31 13.28
N THR A 96 13.07 36.53 13.40
CA THR A 96 12.39 37.64 14.06
C THR A 96 11.49 38.34 13.07
N LEU A 97 10.22 38.52 13.41
CA LEU A 97 9.28 39.25 12.57
C LEU A 97 9.60 40.76 12.63
N PRO A 98 9.47 41.47 11.49
CA PRO A 98 9.50 42.92 11.49
C PRO A 98 8.48 43.56 12.41
N THR A 99 8.72 44.74 12.89
CA THR A 99 7.80 45.49 13.76
C THR A 99 6.43 45.66 13.09
N GLY A 100 5.35 45.30 13.76
CA GLY A 100 3.99 45.38 13.24
C GLY A 100 3.55 44.21 12.35
N VAL A 101 4.44 43.27 12.06
CA VAL A 101 4.11 42.07 11.27
C VAL A 101 3.65 40.95 12.20
N THR A 102 2.58 40.28 11.80
CA THR A 102 2.07 39.07 12.47
C THR A 102 2.25 37.86 11.57
N ALA A 103 2.35 36.68 12.18
CA ALA A 103 2.44 35.41 11.46
C ALA A 103 1.33 34.44 11.91
N LYS A 104 0.73 33.72 10.97
CA LYS A 104 -0.17 32.61 11.30
C LYS A 104 0.63 31.38 11.71
N THR A 105 0.13 30.65 12.69
CA THR A 105 0.79 29.41 13.10
C THR A 105 0.68 28.37 12.00
N ALA A 106 1.81 28.02 11.40
CA ALA A 106 1.92 26.93 10.45
C ALA A 106 2.13 25.59 11.18
N THR A 107 1.50 24.54 10.69
CA THR A 107 1.69 23.16 11.11
C THR A 107 1.79 22.27 9.89
N ALA A 108 2.39 21.08 10.04
CA ALA A 108 2.47 20.10 8.95
C ALA A 108 1.09 19.80 8.36
N ALA A 109 0.06 19.62 9.21
CA ALA A 109 -1.31 19.34 8.75
C ALA A 109 -1.90 20.48 7.92
N LYS A 110 -1.69 21.76 8.30
CA LYS A 110 -2.17 22.91 7.52
C LYS A 110 -1.46 23.04 6.18
N ILE A 111 -0.14 22.81 6.17
CA ILE A 111 0.66 22.84 4.94
C ILE A 111 0.21 21.72 4.00
N ASP A 112 0.04 20.50 4.51
CA ASP A 112 -0.43 19.35 3.73
C ASP A 112 -1.84 19.60 3.17
N LEU A 113 -2.72 20.19 3.96
CA LEU A 113 -4.06 20.57 3.49
C LEU A 113 -4.00 21.62 2.38
N ALA A 114 -3.16 22.65 2.54
CA ALA A 114 -2.97 23.67 1.51
C ALA A 114 -2.44 23.09 0.19
N LEU A 115 -1.41 22.24 0.27
CA LEU A 115 -0.82 21.58 -0.91
C LEU A 115 -1.80 20.62 -1.58
N SER A 116 -2.59 19.90 -0.80
CA SER A 116 -3.65 19.03 -1.32
C SER A 116 -4.73 19.84 -2.04
N LYS A 117 -5.10 21.01 -1.52
CA LYS A 117 -6.03 21.93 -2.20
C LYS A 117 -5.43 22.46 -3.51
N VAL A 118 -4.16 22.90 -3.48
CA VAL A 118 -3.44 23.36 -4.68
C VAL A 118 -3.43 22.28 -5.75
N SER A 119 -3.18 21.02 -5.39
CA SER A 119 -3.08 19.92 -6.36
C SER A 119 -4.42 19.54 -7.02
N LYS A 120 -5.55 19.85 -6.37
CA LYS A 120 -6.91 19.46 -6.82
C LYS A 120 -7.70 20.56 -7.51
N VAL A 121 -7.34 21.82 -7.32
CA VAL A 121 -8.08 22.91 -7.95
C VAL A 121 -7.78 22.92 -9.43
N ALA A 122 -8.67 22.32 -10.21
CA ALA A 122 -8.59 22.28 -11.67
C ALA A 122 -8.62 23.69 -12.33
N ALA A 123 -9.07 24.70 -11.55
CA ALA A 123 -9.11 26.11 -11.99
C ALA A 123 -7.82 26.86 -11.74
N LEU A 124 -6.82 26.28 -11.09
CA LEU A 124 -5.48 26.89 -11.02
C LEU A 124 -4.77 26.61 -12.36
N GLU A 125 -4.93 27.53 -13.29
CA GLU A 125 -4.12 27.59 -14.50
C GLU A 125 -2.66 27.75 -14.09
N GLY A 126 -1.86 26.71 -14.23
CA GLY A 126 -0.44 26.88 -13.87
C GLY A 126 0.34 25.59 -13.69
N PHE A 127 -0.32 24.44 -13.54
CA PHE A 127 0.42 23.17 -13.58
C PHE A 127 0.86 22.87 -15.01
N THR A 128 2.16 22.73 -15.17
CA THR A 128 2.81 22.37 -16.43
C THR A 128 3.34 20.95 -16.32
N GLU A 129 3.09 20.13 -17.33
CA GLU A 129 3.67 18.79 -17.38
C GLU A 129 5.18 18.88 -17.68
N SER A 130 5.97 18.18 -16.87
CA SER A 130 7.40 18.03 -17.12
C SER A 130 7.64 17.00 -18.21
N THR A 131 8.42 17.37 -19.22
CA THR A 131 8.87 16.46 -20.27
C THR A 131 9.94 15.47 -19.78
N ASP A 132 10.64 15.82 -18.69
CA ASP A 132 11.66 14.99 -18.05
C ASP A 132 11.22 14.66 -16.62
N LYS A 133 11.15 13.37 -16.30
CA LYS A 133 10.71 12.86 -15.01
C LYS A 133 11.84 12.79 -13.97
N THR A 134 13.05 13.21 -14.36
CA THR A 134 14.23 13.23 -13.49
C THR A 134 14.62 14.64 -13.09
N LYS A 135 14.16 15.66 -13.83
CA LYS A 135 14.47 17.07 -13.57
C LYS A 135 13.42 18.03 -14.14
N ILE A 136 13.32 19.19 -13.52
CA ILE A 136 12.54 20.34 -13.99
C ILE A 136 13.50 21.53 -14.08
N GLU A 137 13.54 22.20 -15.22
CA GLU A 137 14.28 23.47 -15.39
C GLU A 137 13.35 24.63 -15.11
N VAL A 138 13.76 25.56 -14.26
CA VAL A 138 13.00 26.76 -13.88
C VAL A 138 13.86 28.01 -13.96
N SER A 139 13.24 29.17 -14.22
CA SER A 139 13.92 30.45 -14.43
C SER A 139 13.62 31.48 -13.34
N ALA A 140 12.95 31.09 -12.25
CA ALA A 140 12.57 32.00 -11.19
C ALA A 140 12.81 31.40 -9.80
N ALA A 141 13.24 32.21 -8.84
CA ALA A 141 13.28 31.82 -7.44
C ALA A 141 11.88 31.73 -6.87
N GLY A 142 11.67 30.76 -5.96
CA GLY A 142 10.40 30.56 -5.30
C GLY A 142 10.16 29.14 -4.85
N ILE A 143 8.90 28.83 -4.55
CA ILE A 143 8.47 27.49 -4.19
C ILE A 143 7.61 26.93 -5.31
N TYR A 144 7.94 25.71 -5.68
CA TYR A 144 7.24 24.93 -6.69
C TYR A 144 6.52 23.76 -6.04
N ALA A 145 5.23 23.61 -6.30
CA ALA A 145 4.47 22.41 -6.00
C ALA A 145 4.66 21.41 -7.14
N ILE A 146 4.87 20.13 -6.78
CA ILE A 146 5.12 19.04 -7.73
C ILE A 146 4.17 17.90 -7.38
N LYS A 147 3.35 17.49 -8.34
CA LYS A 147 2.45 16.34 -8.23
C LYS A 147 2.78 15.30 -9.28
N ALA A 148 2.46 14.05 -9.02
CA ALA A 148 2.70 12.95 -9.94
C ALA A 148 1.58 11.91 -9.88
N GLU A 149 1.43 11.18 -10.98
CA GLU A 149 0.55 10.04 -11.13
C GLU A 149 1.37 8.83 -11.56
N GLU A 150 1.15 7.69 -10.91
CA GLU A 150 1.77 6.41 -11.23
C GLU A 150 0.76 5.29 -10.94
N THR A 151 0.60 4.37 -11.89
CA THR A 151 -0.27 3.20 -11.69
C THR A 151 0.27 2.35 -10.54
N GLY A 152 -0.61 1.99 -9.60
CA GLY A 152 -0.22 1.20 -8.42
C GLY A 152 0.39 2.01 -7.27
N PHE A 153 0.35 3.35 -7.33
CA PHE A 153 0.85 4.22 -6.26
C PHE A 153 -0.07 5.40 -5.98
N THR A 154 -0.03 5.87 -4.74
CA THR A 154 -0.57 7.17 -4.33
C THR A 154 0.60 8.11 -4.00
N TYR A 155 0.53 9.36 -4.45
CA TYR A 155 1.58 10.37 -4.26
C TYR A 155 1.15 11.47 -3.32
N LYS A 156 2.07 11.93 -2.49
CA LYS A 156 1.95 13.18 -1.77
C LYS A 156 2.49 14.31 -2.64
N THR A 157 1.75 15.43 -2.76
CA THR A 157 2.26 16.64 -3.39
C THR A 157 3.55 17.09 -2.69
N ALA A 158 4.61 17.20 -3.45
CA ALA A 158 5.92 17.62 -2.97
C ALA A 158 6.15 19.11 -3.24
N THR A 159 7.15 19.69 -2.58
CA THR A 159 7.57 21.06 -2.84
C THR A 159 9.07 21.14 -3.01
N ALA A 160 9.52 22.01 -3.92
CA ALA A 160 10.92 22.39 -4.10
C ALA A 160 11.08 23.88 -3.88
N TYR A 161 12.15 24.30 -3.19
CA TYR A 161 12.53 25.69 -3.05
C TYR A 161 13.76 25.98 -3.91
N VAL A 162 13.62 26.91 -4.82
CA VAL A 162 14.69 27.49 -5.63
C VAL A 162 15.03 28.85 -5.07
N GLY A 163 16.19 28.97 -4.46
CA GLY A 163 16.67 30.20 -3.85
C GLY A 163 17.58 31.02 -4.76
N PHE A 164 18.14 32.08 -4.19
CA PHE A 164 19.21 32.85 -4.82
C PHE A 164 20.56 32.34 -4.34
N GLY A 165 21.51 32.27 -5.26
CA GLY A 165 22.93 31.95 -5.02
C GLY A 165 23.86 33.15 -5.22
N GLU A 166 25.13 32.86 -5.17
CA GLU A 166 26.19 33.85 -5.45
C GLU A 166 26.86 33.57 -6.82
N PRO A 167 27.10 34.57 -7.65
CA PRO A 167 26.68 35.97 -7.45
C PRO A 167 25.19 36.19 -7.74
N TYR A 168 24.56 37.04 -6.93
CA TYR A 168 23.17 37.43 -7.19
C TYR A 168 23.02 38.03 -8.60
N PRO A 169 21.97 37.73 -9.39
CA PRO A 169 20.76 36.92 -9.06
C PRO A 169 20.85 35.44 -9.53
N ALA A 170 22.01 34.81 -9.50
CA ALA A 170 22.07 33.37 -9.78
C ALA A 170 21.04 32.59 -8.98
N LEU A 171 20.51 31.50 -9.55
CA LEU A 171 19.58 30.63 -8.87
C LEU A 171 20.30 29.39 -8.32
N THR A 172 19.80 28.84 -7.20
CA THR A 172 20.30 27.58 -6.62
C THR A 172 19.47 26.42 -7.05
N ASP A 173 20.12 25.33 -7.44
CA ASP A 173 19.43 24.06 -7.72
C ASP A 173 18.74 23.52 -6.48
N ALA A 174 17.69 22.77 -6.70
CA ALA A 174 16.94 22.11 -5.67
C ALA A 174 16.82 20.60 -5.94
N GLU A 175 16.54 19.83 -4.90
CA GLU A 175 16.28 18.41 -5.01
C GLU A 175 14.97 18.09 -4.28
N VAL A 176 14.14 17.22 -4.85
CA VAL A 176 12.93 16.73 -4.25
C VAL A 176 12.82 15.23 -4.44
N THR A 177 12.47 14.52 -3.36
CA THR A 177 12.23 13.09 -3.40
C THR A 177 10.73 12.83 -3.27
N ALA A 178 10.17 12.05 -4.19
CA ALA A 178 8.78 11.65 -4.13
C ALA A 178 8.47 10.90 -2.82
N LYS A 179 7.36 11.26 -2.19
CA LYS A 179 6.73 10.47 -1.14
C LYS A 179 5.53 9.77 -1.78
N LYS A 180 5.66 8.47 -1.97
CA LYS A 180 4.63 7.64 -2.59
C LYS A 180 4.40 6.37 -1.77
N SER A 181 3.18 5.85 -1.85
CA SER A 181 2.78 4.61 -1.21
C SER A 181 2.26 3.64 -2.26
N PRO A 182 2.74 2.38 -2.28
CA PRO A 182 2.15 1.35 -3.13
C PRO A 182 0.67 1.13 -2.77
N THR A 183 -0.11 0.73 -3.77
CA THR A 183 -1.52 0.30 -3.59
C THR A 183 -1.70 -1.18 -3.86
N THR A 184 -0.60 -1.93 -4.03
CA THR A 184 -0.62 -3.38 -4.22
C THR A 184 -1.08 -4.10 -2.96
N VAL A 185 -1.78 -5.21 -3.18
CA VAL A 185 -2.16 -6.17 -2.15
C VAL A 185 -1.67 -7.53 -2.63
N ASP A 186 -0.65 -8.05 -1.97
CA ASP A 186 -0.04 -9.33 -2.31
C ASP A 186 -0.50 -10.40 -1.32
N LYS A 187 -0.78 -11.59 -1.82
CA LYS A 187 -1.20 -12.72 -0.99
C LYS A 187 -0.39 -13.95 -1.34
N THR A 188 0.13 -14.60 -0.30
CA THR A 188 0.89 -15.83 -0.40
C THR A 188 0.36 -16.89 0.55
N VAL A 189 0.71 -18.13 0.31
CA VAL A 189 0.50 -19.28 1.19
C VAL A 189 1.86 -19.90 1.48
N ALA A 190 2.03 -20.45 2.68
CA ALA A 190 3.30 -21.05 3.10
C ALA A 190 3.60 -22.40 2.41
N ASP A 191 2.63 -22.96 1.72
CA ASP A 191 2.76 -24.24 1.02
C ASP A 191 3.14 -24.01 -0.45
N ASP A 192 4.39 -24.26 -0.81
CA ASP A 192 4.97 -23.92 -2.11
C ASP A 192 4.46 -24.81 -3.25
N ASP A 193 4.05 -26.07 -2.97
CA ASP A 193 3.55 -27.00 -3.99
C ASP A 193 2.04 -26.86 -4.24
N HIS A 194 1.35 -26.08 -3.40
CA HIS A 194 -0.08 -25.85 -3.49
C HIS A 194 -0.95 -27.12 -3.36
N VAL A 195 -0.40 -28.20 -2.79
CA VAL A 195 -1.10 -29.46 -2.58
C VAL A 195 -1.28 -29.73 -1.09
N VAL A 196 -2.52 -29.85 -0.67
CA VAL A 196 -2.90 -29.99 0.74
C VAL A 196 -3.91 -31.10 0.93
N ALA A 197 -4.07 -31.59 2.17
CA ALA A 197 -5.14 -32.53 2.53
C ALA A 197 -6.33 -31.80 3.18
N ILE A 198 -7.52 -32.38 3.06
CA ILE A 198 -8.68 -31.91 3.82
C ILE A 198 -8.40 -32.10 5.31
N GLY A 199 -8.49 -31.04 6.09
CA GLY A 199 -8.19 -31.01 7.52
C GLY A 199 -6.87 -30.31 7.84
N ASP A 200 -6.00 -30.09 6.85
CA ASP A 200 -4.74 -29.38 7.03
C ASP A 200 -4.98 -27.93 7.46
N ILE A 201 -4.07 -27.43 8.29
CA ILE A 201 -4.01 -26.03 8.70
C ILE A 201 -2.93 -25.36 7.86
N VAL A 202 -3.35 -24.45 7.00
CA VAL A 202 -2.46 -23.71 6.08
C VAL A 202 -2.31 -22.26 6.52
N THR A 203 -1.10 -21.71 6.38
CA THR A 203 -0.78 -20.34 6.74
C THR A 203 -0.79 -19.44 5.52
N TYR A 204 -1.55 -18.37 5.59
CA TYR A 204 -1.59 -17.31 4.58
C TYR A 204 -0.94 -16.03 5.09
N THR A 205 -0.33 -15.30 4.19
CA THR A 205 0.21 -13.96 4.44
C THR A 205 -0.36 -12.98 3.41
N ILE A 206 -0.87 -11.84 3.89
CA ILE A 206 -1.27 -10.71 3.06
C ILE A 206 -0.30 -9.57 3.34
N GLU A 207 0.28 -9.00 2.30
CA GLU A 207 1.07 -7.78 2.35
C GLU A 207 0.33 -6.65 1.65
N ALA A 208 0.16 -5.54 2.33
CA ALA A 208 -0.44 -4.31 1.81
C ALA A 208 0.31 -3.11 2.38
N TYR A 209 0.01 -1.92 1.88
CA TYR A 209 0.68 -0.70 2.35
C TYR A 209 -0.33 0.31 2.84
N VAL A 210 0.04 1.05 3.90
CA VAL A 210 -0.79 2.17 4.36
C VAL A 210 -0.86 3.21 3.24
N PRO A 211 -2.03 3.51 2.69
CA PRO A 211 -2.15 4.42 1.56
C PRO A 211 -1.85 5.84 1.98
N PHE A 212 -1.37 6.66 1.06
CA PHE A 212 -1.36 8.09 1.24
C PHE A 212 -2.77 8.63 0.96
N LEU A 213 -3.46 9.11 2.00
CA LEU A 213 -4.77 9.75 1.87
C LEU A 213 -4.59 11.27 1.82
N ASP A 214 -5.16 11.86 0.79
CA ASP A 214 -5.15 13.29 0.61
C ASP A 214 -5.74 14.04 1.83
N ALA A 215 -5.12 15.15 2.23
CA ALA A 215 -5.52 15.90 3.41
C ALA A 215 -6.90 16.61 3.27
N THR A 216 -7.40 16.77 2.03
CA THR A 216 -8.76 17.28 1.79
C THR A 216 -9.83 16.23 2.05
N ASN A 217 -9.48 14.95 2.14
CA ASN A 217 -10.41 13.89 2.49
C ASN A 217 -10.57 13.82 4.02
N THR A 218 -11.44 14.65 4.57
CA THR A 218 -11.67 14.77 6.02
C THR A 218 -12.76 13.83 6.53
N GLU A 219 -13.72 13.46 5.67
CA GLU A 219 -14.90 12.69 6.07
C GLU A 219 -14.75 11.19 5.90
N ASN A 220 -13.91 10.74 4.97
CA ASN A 220 -13.72 9.33 4.67
C ASN A 220 -12.25 8.93 4.79
N ARG A 221 -11.71 8.97 6.03
CA ARG A 221 -10.35 8.49 6.31
C ARG A 221 -10.40 7.06 6.79
N THR A 222 -10.75 6.17 5.87
CA THR A 222 -10.84 4.71 6.12
C THR A 222 -9.68 3.97 5.49
N PHE A 223 -9.25 2.90 6.15
CA PHE A 223 -8.34 1.91 5.59
C PHE A 223 -8.66 0.55 6.19
N THR A 224 -8.97 -0.41 5.33
CA THR A 224 -9.25 -1.79 5.72
C THR A 224 -8.54 -2.76 4.79
N ILE A 225 -8.18 -3.92 5.33
CA ILE A 225 -7.74 -5.08 4.55
C ILE A 225 -8.83 -6.12 4.64
N THR A 226 -9.19 -6.73 3.52
CA THR A 226 -10.23 -7.75 3.43
C THR A 226 -9.69 -9.05 2.84
N ASP A 227 -10.31 -10.12 3.22
CA ASP A 227 -10.02 -11.46 2.71
C ASP A 227 -11.30 -12.23 2.43
N GLN A 228 -11.29 -13.08 1.42
CA GLN A 228 -12.40 -13.98 1.08
C GLN A 228 -11.85 -15.36 0.76
N ILE A 229 -12.36 -16.37 1.48
CA ILE A 229 -11.92 -17.74 1.33
C ILE A 229 -13.10 -18.66 0.94
N LYS A 230 -12.82 -19.63 0.08
CA LYS A 230 -13.72 -20.71 -0.28
C LYS A 230 -12.98 -22.03 -0.11
N GLY A 231 -13.65 -23.07 0.39
CA GLY A 231 -13.06 -24.40 0.53
C GLY A 231 -12.15 -24.59 1.74
N ALA A 232 -12.06 -23.57 2.58
CA ALA A 232 -11.43 -23.62 3.90
C ALA A 232 -12.20 -22.73 4.88
N GLU A 233 -11.91 -22.87 6.17
CA GLU A 233 -12.46 -22.09 7.27
C GLU A 233 -11.33 -21.40 8.02
N TYR A 234 -11.55 -20.16 8.47
CA TYR A 234 -10.54 -19.44 9.27
C TYR A 234 -10.30 -20.16 10.59
N TYR A 235 -9.03 -20.44 10.88
CA TYR A 235 -8.58 -21.12 12.09
C TYR A 235 -7.65 -20.18 12.87
N LEU A 236 -8.26 -19.25 13.62
CA LEU A 236 -7.56 -18.14 14.28
C LEU A 236 -7.23 -18.42 15.75
N ALA A 237 -7.63 -19.57 16.29
CA ALA A 237 -7.38 -19.97 17.67
C ALA A 237 -7.23 -21.50 17.74
N GLY A 238 -6.40 -21.99 18.65
CA GLY A 238 -6.10 -23.40 18.86
C GLY A 238 -4.64 -23.76 18.57
N PRO A 239 -4.27 -25.04 18.63
CA PRO A 239 -2.92 -25.50 18.33
C PRO A 239 -2.49 -25.12 16.90
N ASN A 240 -1.30 -24.55 16.76
CA ASN A 240 -0.73 -24.07 15.49
C ASN A 240 -1.51 -22.93 14.78
N ALA A 241 -2.48 -22.31 15.46
CA ALA A 241 -3.18 -21.16 14.93
C ALA A 241 -2.26 -19.92 14.88
N VAL A 242 -2.33 -19.18 13.78
CA VAL A 242 -1.70 -17.87 13.63
C VAL A 242 -2.77 -16.82 13.41
N ASN A 243 -2.64 -15.68 14.12
CA ASN A 243 -3.52 -14.53 14.00
C ASN A 243 -2.71 -13.27 14.33
N SER A 244 -2.19 -12.60 13.32
CA SER A 244 -1.27 -11.48 13.50
C SER A 244 -1.50 -10.38 12.47
N VAL A 245 -1.53 -9.13 12.93
CA VAL A 245 -1.61 -7.93 12.08
C VAL A 245 -0.51 -6.97 12.52
N THR A 246 0.55 -6.87 11.74
CA THR A 246 1.73 -6.07 12.06
C THR A 246 1.95 -4.95 11.06
N MET A 247 2.69 -3.94 11.45
CA MET A 247 3.14 -2.85 10.58
C MET A 247 4.63 -2.65 10.71
N GLU A 248 5.29 -2.39 9.60
CA GLU A 248 6.70 -2.05 9.54
C GLU A 248 7.07 -0.98 10.59
N GLY A 249 8.11 -1.27 11.40
CA GLY A 249 8.57 -0.39 12.46
C GLY A 249 7.66 -0.30 13.70
N LYS A 250 6.79 -1.31 13.92
CA LYS A 250 6.00 -1.48 15.13
C LYS A 250 6.16 -2.89 15.68
N ASP A 251 6.48 -3.00 16.96
CA ASP A 251 6.68 -4.28 17.67
C ASP A 251 5.37 -4.88 18.22
N ARG A 252 4.23 -4.25 17.95
CA ARG A 252 2.91 -4.68 18.44
C ARG A 252 1.92 -4.81 17.28
N GLN A 253 0.86 -5.55 17.51
CA GLN A 253 -0.28 -5.61 16.60
C GLN A 253 -0.89 -4.22 16.39
N VAL A 254 -1.30 -3.95 15.15
CA VAL A 254 -1.90 -2.67 14.74
C VAL A 254 -3.38 -2.79 14.38
N GLY A 255 -3.91 -4.01 14.34
CA GLY A 255 -5.30 -4.32 14.04
C GLY A 255 -5.67 -5.71 14.52
N GLU A 256 -6.90 -6.10 14.31
CA GLU A 256 -7.48 -7.40 14.65
C GLU A 256 -8.20 -7.96 13.43
N ILE A 257 -8.10 -9.29 13.22
CA ILE A 257 -8.86 -10.00 12.19
C ILE A 257 -10.27 -10.25 12.74
N VAL A 258 -11.27 -9.66 12.09
CA VAL A 258 -12.68 -9.86 12.41
C VAL A 258 -13.34 -10.67 11.29
N VAL A 259 -13.65 -11.94 11.58
CA VAL A 259 -14.33 -12.81 10.62
C VAL A 259 -15.77 -12.36 10.44
N ASN A 260 -16.23 -12.32 9.20
CA ASN A 260 -17.60 -11.94 8.85
C ASN A 260 -18.61 -12.98 9.37
N GLU A 261 -19.86 -12.59 9.53
CA GLU A 261 -20.93 -13.47 10.05
C GLU A 261 -21.14 -14.75 9.20
N ASP A 262 -20.86 -14.68 7.90
CA ASP A 262 -20.98 -15.82 6.98
C ASP A 262 -19.77 -16.78 7.03
N GLY A 263 -18.74 -16.45 7.79
CA GLY A 263 -17.48 -17.21 7.92
C GLY A 263 -16.63 -17.28 6.65
N LYS A 264 -16.99 -16.56 5.57
CA LYS A 264 -16.33 -16.67 4.26
C LYS A 264 -15.36 -15.53 3.97
N GLY A 265 -15.30 -14.55 4.84
CA GLY A 265 -14.40 -13.41 4.73
C GLY A 265 -13.99 -12.89 6.10
N PHE A 266 -12.99 -12.06 6.12
CA PHE A 266 -12.66 -11.22 7.28
C PHE A 266 -12.36 -9.79 6.87
N THR A 267 -12.39 -8.91 7.84
CA THR A 267 -11.97 -7.51 7.71
C THR A 267 -10.99 -7.17 8.83
N VAL A 268 -9.92 -6.47 8.47
CA VAL A 268 -9.01 -5.81 9.42
C VAL A 268 -9.23 -4.31 9.31
N ASN A 269 -9.69 -3.68 10.40
CA ASN A 269 -9.88 -2.24 10.46
C ASN A 269 -8.57 -1.54 10.88
N LEU A 270 -8.06 -0.68 10.01
CA LEU A 270 -6.81 0.06 10.18
C LEU A 270 -7.01 1.59 10.10
N ASN A 271 -8.23 2.08 10.30
CA ASN A 271 -8.58 3.50 10.20
C ASN A 271 -7.70 4.39 11.09
N THR A 272 -7.27 3.88 12.25
CA THR A 272 -6.39 4.62 13.17
C THR A 272 -5.04 4.96 12.55
N LEU A 273 -4.57 4.20 11.56
CA LEU A 273 -3.30 4.43 10.89
C LEU A 273 -3.36 5.61 9.90
N VAL A 274 -4.56 5.98 9.46
CA VAL A 274 -4.81 7.04 8.47
C VAL A 274 -5.65 8.20 9.03
N ALA A 275 -5.95 8.21 10.32
CA ALA A 275 -6.83 9.22 10.94
C ALA A 275 -6.27 10.65 10.85
N GLY A 276 -4.94 10.82 10.96
CA GLY A 276 -4.29 12.12 10.86
C GLY A 276 -4.13 12.58 9.41
N THR A 277 -4.32 13.88 9.17
CA THR A 277 -4.13 14.48 7.84
C THR A 277 -2.68 14.53 7.39
N ASP A 278 -1.73 14.50 8.33
CA ASP A 278 -0.29 14.43 8.07
C ASP A 278 0.18 13.02 7.66
N ASN A 279 -0.66 12.01 7.89
CA ASN A 279 -0.50 10.61 7.51
C ASN A 279 0.95 10.06 7.65
N PRO A 280 1.51 10.02 8.88
CA PRO A 280 2.92 9.65 9.11
C PRO A 280 3.21 8.17 8.83
N ASN A 281 2.17 7.35 8.67
CA ASN A 281 2.28 5.92 8.41
C ASN A 281 2.22 5.57 6.91
N ALA A 282 1.91 6.53 6.03
CA ALA A 282 1.83 6.27 4.59
C ALA A 282 3.10 5.61 4.04
N GLY A 283 2.93 4.61 3.20
CA GLY A 283 4.00 3.81 2.60
C GLY A 283 4.55 2.69 3.49
N LYS A 284 4.15 2.59 4.76
CA LYS A 284 4.56 1.48 5.62
C LYS A 284 3.82 0.21 5.26
N LYS A 285 4.55 -0.91 5.24
CA LYS A 285 4.00 -2.22 4.96
C LYS A 285 3.17 -2.74 6.14
N ILE A 286 2.00 -3.27 5.83
CA ILE A 286 1.14 -4.06 6.72
C ILE A 286 1.27 -5.51 6.33
N THR A 287 1.47 -6.38 7.31
CA THR A 287 1.49 -7.82 7.13
C THR A 287 0.39 -8.45 7.98
N VAL A 288 -0.54 -9.15 7.34
CA VAL A 288 -1.58 -9.95 7.99
C VAL A 288 -1.22 -11.42 7.80
N THR A 289 -0.93 -12.13 8.87
CA THR A 289 -0.64 -13.57 8.83
C THR A 289 -1.70 -14.32 9.62
N TYR A 290 -2.30 -15.32 9.01
CA TYR A 290 -3.37 -16.10 9.61
C TYR A 290 -3.40 -17.52 9.09
N THR A 291 -4.08 -18.40 9.81
CA THR A 291 -4.28 -19.79 9.42
C THR A 291 -5.73 -20.07 9.03
N ALA A 292 -5.88 -21.04 8.13
CA ALA A 292 -7.17 -21.58 7.73
C ALA A 292 -7.11 -23.12 7.64
N LYS A 293 -8.21 -23.79 7.99
CA LYS A 293 -8.36 -25.25 7.90
C LYS A 293 -9.04 -25.62 6.59
N VAL A 294 -8.39 -26.47 5.81
CA VAL A 294 -8.91 -26.95 4.54
C VAL A 294 -10.16 -27.83 4.76
N THR A 295 -11.24 -27.53 4.07
CA THR A 295 -12.53 -28.25 4.19
C THR A 295 -13.00 -28.89 2.90
N LYS A 296 -12.46 -28.48 1.75
CA LYS A 296 -12.84 -28.99 0.42
C LYS A 296 -11.60 -29.28 -0.43
N THR A 297 -11.81 -29.99 -1.52
CA THR A 297 -10.76 -30.40 -2.46
C THR A 297 -10.13 -29.26 -3.26
N THR A 298 -10.77 -28.10 -3.28
CA THR A 298 -10.22 -26.89 -3.88
C THR A 298 -10.43 -25.74 -2.93
N VAL A 299 -9.37 -25.01 -2.65
CA VAL A 299 -9.40 -23.76 -1.88
C VAL A 299 -9.09 -22.61 -2.82
N GLU A 300 -9.87 -21.57 -2.76
CA GLU A 300 -9.62 -20.27 -3.41
C GLU A 300 -9.60 -19.19 -2.35
N ASN A 301 -8.56 -18.39 -2.32
CA ASN A 301 -8.39 -17.37 -1.29
C ASN A 301 -7.88 -16.06 -1.91
N LYS A 302 -8.62 -14.97 -1.71
CA LYS A 302 -8.38 -13.67 -2.32
C LYS A 302 -8.35 -12.56 -1.27
N ALA A 303 -7.37 -11.68 -1.36
CA ALA A 303 -7.25 -10.49 -0.53
C ALA A 303 -7.46 -9.21 -1.33
N GLY A 304 -7.90 -8.16 -0.64
CA GLY A 304 -8.01 -6.81 -1.14
C GLY A 304 -7.81 -5.80 -0.01
N SER A 305 -7.72 -4.53 -0.36
CA SER A 305 -7.79 -3.44 0.59
C SER A 305 -8.72 -2.34 0.09
N HIS A 306 -9.28 -1.58 1.03
CA HIS A 306 -10.16 -0.46 0.74
C HIS A 306 -9.68 0.76 1.50
N ALA A 307 -9.54 1.88 0.82
CA ALA A 307 -9.17 3.14 1.48
C ALA A 307 -9.87 4.32 0.84
N ALA A 308 -10.52 5.14 1.68
CA ALA A 308 -11.16 6.40 1.28
C ALA A 308 -12.12 6.25 0.08
N GLY A 309 -12.85 5.14 0.01
CA GLY A 309 -13.80 4.87 -1.08
C GLY A 309 -13.20 4.22 -2.32
N VAL A 310 -11.92 3.83 -2.28
CA VAL A 310 -11.22 3.16 -3.40
C VAL A 310 -10.85 1.75 -2.99
N ASP A 311 -11.16 0.78 -3.86
CA ASP A 311 -10.76 -0.63 -3.71
C ASP A 311 -9.44 -0.88 -4.44
N TYR A 312 -8.53 -1.58 -3.76
CA TYR A 312 -7.25 -2.03 -4.29
C TYR A 312 -7.18 -3.56 -4.27
N GLY A 313 -6.53 -4.15 -5.27
CA GLY A 313 -6.41 -5.60 -5.39
C GLY A 313 -7.70 -6.31 -5.83
N ALA A 314 -8.71 -5.56 -6.33
CA ALA A 314 -9.96 -6.14 -6.83
C ALA A 314 -9.73 -7.16 -7.95
N ASP A 315 -8.72 -6.96 -8.78
CA ASP A 315 -8.37 -7.81 -9.92
C ASP A 315 -7.29 -8.86 -9.58
N ASN A 316 -6.88 -8.98 -8.31
CA ASN A 316 -5.90 -9.96 -7.90
C ASN A 316 -6.38 -11.39 -8.19
N VAL A 317 -5.45 -12.22 -8.68
CA VAL A 317 -5.70 -13.65 -8.87
C VAL A 317 -5.77 -14.33 -7.50
N PRO A 318 -6.80 -15.15 -7.22
CA PRO A 318 -6.86 -15.90 -5.96
C PRO A 318 -5.69 -16.87 -5.83
N VAL A 319 -5.15 -17.02 -4.62
CA VAL A 319 -4.28 -18.14 -4.27
C VAL A 319 -5.14 -19.39 -4.25
N LYS A 320 -4.71 -20.45 -4.95
CA LYS A 320 -5.42 -21.72 -5.05
C LYS A 320 -4.63 -22.85 -4.44
N LEU A 321 -5.33 -23.70 -3.68
CA LEU A 321 -4.81 -24.96 -3.18
C LEU A 321 -5.70 -26.08 -3.65
N PHE A 322 -5.11 -27.24 -3.85
CA PHE A 322 -5.79 -28.42 -4.37
C PHE A 322 -5.49 -29.63 -3.48
N THR A 323 -6.48 -30.50 -3.32
CA THR A 323 -6.24 -31.84 -2.75
C THR A 323 -6.20 -32.85 -3.88
N GLY A 324 -5.24 -33.77 -3.79
CA GLY A 324 -5.13 -34.89 -4.71
C GLY A 324 -6.02 -36.07 -4.31
N GLU A 325 -6.58 -36.78 -5.29
CA GLU A 325 -7.17 -38.11 -5.10
C GLU A 325 -6.38 -39.11 -5.93
N LEU A 326 -5.83 -40.16 -5.29
CA LEU A 326 -5.16 -41.25 -5.96
C LEU A 326 -6.11 -42.44 -6.02
N VAL A 327 -6.41 -42.88 -7.23
CA VAL A 327 -7.17 -44.10 -7.45
C VAL A 327 -6.25 -45.23 -7.85
N LEU A 328 -6.10 -46.22 -6.99
CA LEU A 328 -5.32 -47.42 -7.26
C LEU A 328 -6.24 -48.57 -7.65
N LEU A 329 -6.05 -49.10 -8.85
CA LEU A 329 -6.76 -50.30 -9.32
C LEU A 329 -5.75 -51.47 -9.43
N LYS A 330 -5.99 -52.48 -8.61
CA LYS A 330 -5.27 -53.77 -8.69
C LYS A 330 -6.13 -54.79 -9.43
N TYR A 331 -5.54 -55.41 -10.48
CA TYR A 331 -6.23 -56.42 -11.28
C TYR A 331 -5.29 -57.61 -11.56
N GLY A 332 -5.86 -58.79 -11.80
CA GLY A 332 -5.16 -60.01 -12.15
C GLY A 332 -5.10 -60.25 -13.66
N ASP A 333 -4.10 -61.03 -14.09
CA ASP A 333 -3.95 -61.53 -15.47
C ASP A 333 -3.92 -60.45 -16.57
N GLY A 334 -3.52 -59.22 -16.20
CA GLY A 334 -3.52 -58.13 -17.16
C GLY A 334 -4.91 -57.65 -17.57
N ASN A 335 -5.99 -58.10 -16.94
CA ASN A 335 -7.36 -57.74 -17.27
C ASN A 335 -7.94 -56.79 -16.22
N VAL A 336 -8.23 -55.55 -16.62
CA VAL A 336 -8.79 -54.49 -15.77
C VAL A 336 -10.18 -54.85 -15.17
N ASN A 337 -10.89 -55.78 -15.78
CA ASN A 337 -12.16 -56.27 -15.27
C ASN A 337 -12.03 -57.37 -14.18
N ASN A 338 -10.82 -57.85 -13.95
CA ASN A 338 -10.50 -58.83 -12.92
C ASN A 338 -9.89 -58.10 -11.69
N ALA A 339 -10.69 -57.28 -11.03
CA ALA A 339 -10.22 -56.52 -9.85
C ALA A 339 -9.94 -57.52 -8.68
N LEU A 340 -8.80 -57.32 -8.02
CA LEU A 340 -8.39 -58.13 -6.87
C LEU A 340 -8.75 -57.43 -5.57
N ALA A 341 -9.54 -58.13 -4.73
CA ALA A 341 -9.78 -57.72 -3.36
C ALA A 341 -8.59 -58.13 -2.45
N ASN A 342 -8.53 -57.46 -1.30
CA ASN A 342 -7.57 -57.76 -0.25
C ASN A 342 -6.08 -57.66 -0.68
N ALA A 343 -5.80 -56.96 -1.76
CA ALA A 343 -4.42 -56.61 -2.06
C ALA A 343 -4.00 -55.43 -1.18
N GLU A 344 -2.85 -55.59 -0.54
CA GLU A 344 -2.29 -54.59 0.38
C GLU A 344 -1.29 -53.67 -0.35
N PHE A 345 -1.35 -52.38 0.00
CA PHE A 345 -0.43 -51.33 -0.49
C PHE A 345 0.07 -50.49 0.66
N VAL A 346 1.28 -50.01 0.52
CA VAL A 346 1.86 -48.99 1.37
C VAL A 346 2.35 -47.87 0.44
N LEU A 347 2.00 -46.64 0.77
CA LEU A 347 2.39 -45.45 -0.01
C LEU A 347 3.49 -44.68 0.72
N TYR A 348 4.44 -44.17 -0.03
CA TYR A 348 5.51 -43.33 0.47
C TYR A 348 5.51 -42.02 -0.29
N LYS A 349 5.84 -40.93 0.39
CA LYS A 349 6.18 -39.69 -0.29
C LYS A 349 7.55 -39.83 -0.94
N ASP A 350 7.77 -39.25 -2.11
CA ASP A 350 9.03 -39.39 -2.84
C ASP A 350 10.20 -38.92 -1.97
N GLY A 351 11.22 -39.79 -1.89
CA GLY A 351 12.41 -39.58 -1.08
C GLY A 351 12.26 -39.83 0.43
N GLU A 352 11.08 -40.25 0.92
CA GLU A 352 10.86 -40.57 2.34
C GLU A 352 10.82 -42.09 2.60
N GLU A 353 11.41 -42.55 3.70
CA GLU A 353 11.37 -43.95 4.14
C GLU A 353 10.19 -44.28 5.04
N VAL A 354 9.49 -43.26 5.55
CA VAL A 354 8.32 -43.40 6.42
C VAL A 354 7.06 -43.47 5.56
N PRO A 355 6.24 -44.53 5.70
CA PRO A 355 4.99 -44.63 4.92
C PRO A 355 3.96 -43.59 5.36
N LEU A 356 3.18 -43.14 4.37
CA LEU A 356 2.00 -42.33 4.62
C LEU A 356 0.93 -43.12 5.37
N THR A 357 0.22 -42.48 6.30
CA THR A 357 -0.83 -43.10 7.11
C THR A 357 -2.19 -42.54 6.76
N PHE A 358 -3.22 -43.39 6.86
CA PHE A 358 -4.59 -43.12 6.40
C PHE A 358 -5.61 -43.67 7.38
N THR A 359 -6.76 -43.01 7.50
CA THR A 359 -7.94 -43.53 8.15
C THR A 359 -8.93 -44.14 7.12
N LYS A 360 -9.43 -45.33 7.36
CA LYS A 360 -10.42 -45.95 6.49
C LYS A 360 -11.80 -45.35 6.76
N GLN A 361 -12.47 -44.89 5.68
CA GLN A 361 -13.80 -44.30 5.74
C GLN A 361 -14.90 -45.38 5.56
N GLU A 362 -16.12 -45.08 5.98
CA GLU A 362 -17.28 -45.97 5.85
C GLU A 362 -17.57 -46.39 4.40
N ASN A 363 -17.24 -45.54 3.44
CA ASN A 363 -17.38 -45.79 2.01
C ASN A 363 -16.27 -46.68 1.42
N GLY A 364 -15.37 -47.21 2.24
CA GLY A 364 -14.23 -48.02 1.85
C GLY A 364 -13.05 -47.25 1.27
N LYS A 365 -13.13 -45.91 1.12
CA LYS A 365 -12.03 -45.06 0.74
C LYS A 365 -11.09 -44.81 1.92
N TYR A 366 -9.89 -44.42 1.65
CA TYR A 366 -8.90 -44.04 2.65
C TYR A 366 -8.65 -42.54 2.56
N LYS A 367 -8.62 -41.89 3.72
CA LYS A 367 -8.26 -40.45 3.85
C LYS A 367 -6.90 -40.34 4.47
N TYR A 368 -6.00 -39.56 3.86
CA TYR A 368 -4.71 -39.25 4.46
C TYR A 368 -4.93 -38.57 5.83
N ALA A 369 -4.24 -39.11 6.85
CA ALA A 369 -4.43 -38.67 8.23
C ALA A 369 -3.15 -39.00 9.06
N PRO A 370 -2.07 -38.20 8.89
CA PRO A 370 -0.77 -38.53 9.49
C PRO A 370 -0.76 -38.55 11.01
N ASP A 371 -1.68 -37.81 11.63
CA ASP A 371 -1.72 -37.60 13.09
C ASP A 371 -2.93 -38.29 13.77
N ALA A 372 -3.69 -39.12 13.05
CA ALA A 372 -4.85 -39.78 13.63
C ALA A 372 -4.45 -41.07 14.40
N GLU A 373 -5.02 -41.23 15.59
CA GLU A 373 -4.72 -42.40 16.46
C GLU A 373 -5.12 -43.75 15.83
N ASP A 374 -6.11 -43.74 14.93
CA ASP A 374 -6.61 -44.92 14.19
C ASP A 374 -6.01 -45.04 12.78
N ALA A 375 -5.01 -44.27 12.46
CA ALA A 375 -4.38 -44.29 11.15
C ALA A 375 -3.60 -45.59 10.91
N THR A 376 -3.69 -46.09 9.67
CA THR A 376 -2.91 -47.24 9.19
C THR A 376 -2.08 -46.90 7.99
N ALA A 377 -0.88 -47.46 7.89
CA ALA A 377 -0.04 -47.37 6.69
C ALA A 377 -0.51 -48.35 5.61
N THR A 378 -1.26 -49.39 5.94
CA THR A 378 -1.67 -50.42 5.00
C THR A 378 -3.03 -50.11 4.42
N LEU A 379 -3.07 -49.91 3.11
CA LEU A 379 -4.28 -49.74 2.31
C LEU A 379 -4.68 -51.08 1.71
N VAL A 380 -5.96 -51.45 1.83
CA VAL A 380 -6.47 -52.74 1.35
C VAL A 380 -7.53 -52.53 0.26
N THR A 381 -7.36 -53.16 -0.89
CA THR A 381 -8.34 -53.06 -1.99
C THR A 381 -9.67 -53.71 -1.65
N CYS A 382 -10.78 -53.12 -2.11
CA CYS A 382 -12.14 -53.62 -1.93
C CYS A 382 -12.76 -53.98 -3.28
N LEU A 383 -13.58 -55.06 -3.33
CA LEU A 383 -14.31 -55.46 -4.53
C LEU A 383 -15.49 -54.56 -4.89
N LEU A 384 -15.87 -53.63 -4.04
CA LEU A 384 -17.02 -52.71 -4.25
C LEU A 384 -16.87 -51.77 -5.47
N TYR A 385 -15.69 -51.75 -6.12
CA TYR A 385 -15.42 -50.95 -7.32
C TYR A 385 -15.27 -51.80 -8.58
N THR A 386 -16.07 -52.84 -8.78
CA THR A 386 -16.03 -53.67 -9.99
C THR A 386 -16.71 -53.03 -11.21
N SER A 387 -17.29 -51.84 -11.06
CA SER A 387 -17.86 -51.09 -12.18
C SER A 387 -17.80 -49.58 -11.87
N PRO A 388 -16.82 -48.83 -12.40
CA PRO A 388 -16.91 -47.38 -12.34
C PRO A 388 -18.18 -46.98 -13.10
N SER A 389 -19.03 -46.19 -12.45
CA SER A 389 -20.16 -45.55 -13.13
C SER A 389 -19.59 -44.71 -14.30
N PRO A 390 -20.23 -44.72 -15.47
CA PRO A 390 -19.82 -43.84 -16.59
C PRO A 390 -19.76 -42.37 -16.24
N ARG A 391 -20.30 -41.97 -15.10
CA ARG A 391 -20.20 -40.59 -14.55
C ARG A 391 -18.89 -40.33 -13.83
N ASP A 392 -18.18 -41.36 -13.36
CA ASP A 392 -16.95 -41.19 -12.62
C ASP A 392 -15.70 -41.09 -13.56
N ILE A 393 -15.88 -41.40 -14.83
CA ILE A 393 -14.83 -41.38 -15.85
C ILE A 393 -14.76 -39.98 -16.57
N SER A 394 -15.77 -39.13 -16.42
CA SER A 394 -15.84 -37.87 -17.16
C SER A 394 -15.01 -36.69 -16.55
N GLY A 395 -14.29 -36.94 -15.47
CA GLY A 395 -13.49 -35.93 -14.75
C GLY A 395 -12.00 -35.98 -15.00
N ALA A 396 -11.50 -36.94 -15.79
CA ALA A 396 -10.07 -37.06 -16.08
C ALA A 396 -9.80 -36.76 -17.56
N ARG A 397 -9.67 -35.48 -17.91
CA ARG A 397 -8.99 -34.97 -19.10
C ARG A 397 -8.28 -33.70 -18.78
#